data_e2cc340eeb2836847ea24641abcc3765
#
_entry.id   e2cc340eeb2836847ea24641abcc3765
#
_cell.length_a   1.000
_cell.length_b   1.000
_cell.length_c   1.000
_cell.angle_alpha   90.00
_cell.angle_beta   90.00
_cell.angle_gamma   90.00
#
_symmetry.space_group_name_H-M   'P 1'
#
loop_
_entity.id
_entity.type
_entity.pdbx_description
1 polymer ?
#
loop_
_entity_poly.entity_id
_entity_poly.type
_entity_poly.pdbx_seq_one_letter_code
_entity_poly.pdbx_strand_id
1 'polypeptide(L)'
;MASSPVQVQENGGQPPIPTDGEQFIRVIVADTQAIFRAGLRKIFAVEDDVRVVGQAETLSQSFSAAKKFSADLMLFEAALAPNPVEAVSDLLRQNPGLKLVVVTPEPDEELTLELLRRGACGIVSREVEPEMLVDCLRKVAKGEAWLDSRGLQWVLEAYRNQGTRPGSPKTKVQLTPKESLIVSCVTQGMKNKEIAVKVGTTEQVVKNYLRKVYDKLGVADRLELALYCLNNRTVDGMVKAAAAAATAGPTNGQATEVPAPMPAETVE
;
A
#
# COMPACT_ATOMS: atom_id res chain seq x y z
N MET A 1 -49.62 -1.00 -47.47
CA MET A 1 -48.25 -0.53 -47.12
C MET A 1 -47.99 -0.96 -45.68
N ALA A 2 -47.28 -2.05 -45.53
CA ALA A 2 -47.01 -2.66 -44.26
C ALA A 2 -45.61 -2.19 -43.77
N SER A 3 -45.58 -1.51 -42.63
CA SER A 3 -44.32 -1.10 -41.97
C SER A 3 -43.75 -2.27 -41.20
N SER A 4 -42.56 -2.73 -41.57
CA SER A 4 -41.79 -3.74 -40.82
C SER A 4 -41.21 -3.16 -39.53
N PRO A 5 -41.19 -3.91 -38.44
CA PRO A 5 -40.55 -3.47 -37.19
C PRO A 5 -39.04 -3.58 -37.32
N VAL A 6 -38.34 -2.52 -36.85
CA VAL A 6 -36.91 -2.47 -36.69
C VAL A 6 -36.51 -3.42 -35.55
N GLN A 7 -35.77 -4.47 -35.86
CA GLN A 7 -35.16 -5.35 -34.87
C GLN A 7 -33.93 -4.64 -34.30
N VAL A 8 -33.99 -4.30 -33.01
CA VAL A 8 -32.83 -3.91 -32.22
C VAL A 8 -32.04 -5.18 -31.92
N GLN A 9 -30.91 -5.37 -32.57
CA GLN A 9 -29.96 -6.41 -32.22
C GLN A 9 -29.27 -6.01 -30.90
N GLU A 10 -29.61 -6.71 -29.84
CA GLU A 10 -28.81 -6.76 -28.61
C GLU A 10 -27.50 -7.51 -28.89
N ASN A 11 -26.44 -6.78 -29.25
CA ASN A 11 -25.11 -7.31 -29.25
C ASN A 11 -24.60 -7.35 -27.81
N GLY A 12 -25.04 -8.35 -27.05
CA GLY A 12 -24.42 -8.83 -25.84
C GLY A 12 -23.12 -9.55 -26.16
N GLY A 13 -22.08 -8.81 -26.54
CA GLY A 13 -20.75 -9.35 -26.71
C GLY A 13 -20.22 -9.83 -25.37
N GLN A 14 -20.25 -11.13 -25.15
CA GLN A 14 -19.54 -11.80 -24.09
C GLN A 14 -18.05 -11.49 -24.30
N PRO A 15 -17.30 -10.97 -23.28
CA PRO A 15 -15.89 -10.71 -23.46
C PRO A 15 -15.17 -12.00 -23.83
N PRO A 16 -14.11 -11.93 -24.67
CA PRO A 16 -13.40 -13.12 -25.14
C PRO A 16 -12.88 -13.92 -23.95
N ILE A 17 -13.06 -15.23 -24.02
CA ILE A 17 -12.51 -16.18 -23.05
C ILE A 17 -10.99 -16.10 -23.16
N PRO A 18 -10.25 -15.84 -22.05
CA PRO A 18 -8.79 -15.72 -22.09
C PRO A 18 -8.16 -17.04 -22.56
N THR A 19 -7.26 -16.95 -23.52
CA THR A 19 -6.34 -18.04 -23.88
C THR A 19 -5.37 -18.27 -22.72
N ASP A 20 -5.10 -19.54 -22.40
CA ASP A 20 -4.21 -20.00 -21.33
C ASP A 20 -2.89 -19.21 -21.27
N GLY A 21 -2.65 -18.54 -20.12
CA GLY A 21 -1.34 -17.97 -19.76
C GLY A 21 -1.34 -16.55 -19.18
N GLU A 22 -2.36 -15.73 -19.39
CA GLU A 22 -2.39 -14.37 -18.85
C GLU A 22 -3.16 -14.32 -17.52
N GLN A 23 -2.43 -14.09 -16.44
CA GLN A 23 -2.98 -14.01 -15.09
C GLN A 23 -3.49 -12.60 -14.82
N PHE A 24 -4.79 -12.36 -15.10
CA PHE A 24 -5.45 -11.09 -14.81
C PHE A 24 -5.92 -11.02 -13.37
N ILE A 25 -5.85 -9.83 -12.80
CA ILE A 25 -6.52 -9.48 -11.53
C ILE A 25 -8.00 -9.27 -11.83
N ARG A 26 -8.85 -10.17 -11.36
CA ARG A 26 -10.30 -10.12 -11.57
C ARG A 26 -10.95 -9.29 -10.48
N VAL A 27 -11.52 -8.15 -10.85
CA VAL A 27 -12.04 -7.15 -9.90
C VAL A 27 -13.57 -7.07 -10.00
N ILE A 28 -14.24 -7.07 -8.84
CA ILE A 28 -15.63 -6.62 -8.71
C ILE A 28 -15.62 -5.19 -8.24
N VAL A 29 -16.41 -4.32 -8.89
CA VAL A 29 -16.61 -2.93 -8.48
C VAL A 29 -17.98 -2.80 -7.82
N ALA A 30 -18.01 -2.60 -6.51
CA ALA A 30 -19.22 -2.41 -5.71
C ALA A 30 -19.25 -0.96 -5.20
N ASP A 31 -20.13 -0.15 -5.77
CA ASP A 31 -20.26 1.27 -5.50
C ASP A 31 -21.69 1.76 -5.82
N THR A 32 -22.24 2.67 -5.05
CA THR A 32 -23.60 3.21 -5.25
C THR A 32 -23.69 4.10 -6.50
N GLN A 33 -22.59 4.79 -6.86
CA GLN A 33 -22.59 5.77 -7.94
C GLN A 33 -22.25 5.14 -9.30
N ALA A 34 -23.21 5.13 -10.21
CA ALA A 34 -23.05 4.59 -11.55
C ALA A 34 -21.89 5.24 -12.34
N ILE A 35 -21.68 6.56 -12.16
CA ILE A 35 -20.62 7.29 -12.86
C ILE A 35 -19.24 6.85 -12.36
N PHE A 36 -19.09 6.58 -11.05
CA PHE A 36 -17.85 6.09 -10.47
C PHE A 36 -17.53 4.67 -10.98
N ARG A 37 -18.52 3.76 -10.96
CA ARG A 37 -18.37 2.42 -11.54
C ARG A 37 -17.96 2.46 -13.03
N ALA A 38 -18.58 3.36 -13.80
CA ALA A 38 -18.24 3.54 -15.21
C ALA A 38 -16.82 4.11 -15.40
N GLY A 39 -16.41 5.05 -14.56
CA GLY A 39 -15.05 5.61 -14.53
C GLY A 39 -14.00 4.55 -14.24
N LEU A 40 -14.18 3.79 -13.17
CA LEU A 40 -13.26 2.70 -12.79
C LEU A 40 -13.15 1.63 -13.88
N ARG A 41 -14.26 1.28 -14.52
CA ARG A 41 -14.24 0.35 -15.65
C ARG A 41 -13.38 0.87 -16.81
N LYS A 42 -13.42 2.17 -17.11
CA LYS A 42 -12.59 2.78 -18.15
C LYS A 42 -11.11 2.82 -17.75
N ILE A 43 -10.82 3.17 -16.49
CA ILE A 43 -9.46 3.17 -15.94
C ILE A 43 -8.86 1.77 -16.05
N PHE A 44 -9.57 0.75 -15.59
CA PHE A 44 -9.06 -0.62 -15.61
C PHE A 44 -9.06 -1.26 -17.01
N ALA A 45 -9.82 -0.73 -17.98
CA ALA A 45 -9.83 -1.24 -19.34
C ALA A 45 -8.54 -0.93 -20.13
N VAL A 46 -7.75 0.06 -19.69
CA VAL A 46 -6.46 0.40 -20.31
C VAL A 46 -5.28 -0.34 -19.68
N GLU A 47 -5.53 -1.05 -18.59
CA GLU A 47 -4.52 -1.87 -17.92
C GLU A 47 -4.52 -3.29 -18.48
N ASP A 48 -3.35 -3.82 -18.81
CA ASP A 48 -3.23 -5.14 -19.41
C ASP A 48 -3.52 -6.28 -18.43
N ASP A 49 -3.30 -6.04 -17.13
CA ASP A 49 -3.35 -7.03 -16.06
C ASP A 49 -4.57 -6.91 -15.12
N VAL A 50 -5.53 -6.02 -15.39
CA VAL A 50 -6.73 -5.82 -14.56
C VAL A 50 -8.00 -5.99 -15.39
N ARG A 51 -8.98 -6.73 -14.88
CA ARG A 51 -10.28 -6.95 -15.55
C ARG A 51 -11.44 -6.81 -14.59
N VAL A 52 -12.40 -5.96 -14.91
CA VAL A 52 -13.67 -5.87 -14.16
C VAL A 52 -14.58 -7.01 -14.58
N VAL A 53 -14.78 -7.98 -13.69
CA VAL A 53 -15.61 -9.16 -13.94
C VAL A 53 -17.04 -9.03 -13.43
N GLY A 54 -17.29 -8.06 -12.54
CA GLY A 54 -18.61 -7.83 -11.97
C GLY A 54 -18.79 -6.41 -11.45
N GLN A 55 -20.05 -6.00 -11.33
CA GLN A 55 -20.43 -4.73 -10.72
C GLN A 55 -21.61 -4.94 -9.76
N ALA A 56 -21.67 -4.11 -8.73
CA ALA A 56 -22.76 -4.07 -7.77
C ALA A 56 -23.08 -2.61 -7.39
N GLU A 57 -24.35 -2.29 -7.20
CA GLU A 57 -24.82 -0.97 -6.78
C GLU A 57 -25.51 -0.99 -5.41
N THR A 58 -25.69 -2.18 -4.85
CA THR A 58 -26.25 -2.40 -3.52
C THR A 58 -25.47 -3.45 -2.77
N LEU A 59 -25.59 -3.47 -1.45
CA LEU A 59 -24.98 -4.48 -0.61
C LEU A 59 -25.40 -5.91 -1.01
N SER A 60 -26.70 -6.14 -1.28
CA SER A 60 -27.21 -7.44 -1.71
C SER A 60 -26.58 -7.90 -3.03
N GLN A 61 -26.43 -6.99 -3.98
CA GLN A 61 -25.75 -7.28 -5.24
C GLN A 61 -24.26 -7.56 -5.04
N SER A 62 -23.60 -6.92 -4.07
CA SER A 62 -22.19 -7.19 -3.75
C SER A 62 -22.00 -8.64 -3.29
N PHE A 63 -22.86 -9.14 -2.41
CA PHE A 63 -22.86 -10.56 -2.00
C PHE A 63 -23.14 -11.50 -3.17
N SER A 64 -24.11 -11.15 -4.01
CA SER A 64 -24.47 -11.96 -5.19
C SER A 64 -23.33 -12.00 -6.21
N ALA A 65 -22.67 -10.86 -6.45
CA ALA A 65 -21.52 -10.75 -7.34
C ALA A 65 -20.32 -11.55 -6.83
N ALA A 66 -20.01 -11.47 -5.52
CA ALA A 66 -18.93 -12.23 -4.91
C ALA A 66 -19.11 -13.75 -5.05
N LYS A 67 -20.35 -14.24 -5.00
CA LYS A 67 -20.65 -15.67 -5.20
C LYS A 67 -20.66 -16.08 -6.68
N LYS A 68 -21.11 -15.18 -7.55
CA LYS A 68 -21.30 -15.47 -8.99
C LYS A 68 -20.00 -15.42 -9.78
N PHE A 69 -19.15 -14.44 -9.47
CA PHE A 69 -17.91 -14.21 -10.20
C PHE A 69 -16.72 -14.74 -9.41
N SER A 70 -15.85 -15.47 -10.08
CA SER A 70 -14.55 -15.88 -9.50
C SER A 70 -13.59 -14.69 -9.48
N ALA A 71 -13.82 -13.73 -8.57
CA ALA A 71 -13.02 -12.52 -8.44
C ALA A 71 -11.88 -12.73 -7.45
N ASP A 72 -10.75 -12.09 -7.72
CA ASP A 72 -9.60 -12.07 -6.82
C ASP A 72 -9.74 -10.93 -5.79
N LEU A 73 -10.42 -9.86 -6.21
CA LEU A 73 -10.54 -8.63 -5.44
C LEU A 73 -11.91 -7.96 -5.65
N MET A 74 -12.41 -7.32 -4.59
CA MET A 74 -13.56 -6.41 -4.68
C MET A 74 -13.17 -5.03 -4.15
N LEU A 75 -13.42 -4.00 -4.97
CA LEU A 75 -13.51 -2.62 -4.51
C LEU A 75 -14.90 -2.42 -3.94
N PHE A 76 -14.98 -2.13 -2.65
CA PHE A 76 -16.22 -2.03 -1.90
C PHE A 76 -16.39 -0.63 -1.32
N GLU A 77 -17.39 0.11 -1.77
CA GLU A 77 -17.74 1.42 -1.19
C GLU A 77 -18.34 1.24 0.22
N ALA A 78 -17.76 1.92 1.21
CA ALA A 78 -18.25 1.86 2.58
C ALA A 78 -19.74 2.26 2.72
N ALA A 79 -20.20 3.23 1.92
CA ALA A 79 -21.58 3.71 1.93
C ALA A 79 -22.62 2.70 1.42
N LEU A 80 -22.22 1.58 0.82
CA LEU A 80 -23.15 0.50 0.43
C LEU A 80 -23.83 -0.15 1.63
N ALA A 81 -23.25 -0.05 2.81
CA ALA A 81 -23.78 -0.66 4.03
C ALA A 81 -23.92 0.38 5.16
N PRO A 82 -25.01 0.33 5.94
CA PRO A 82 -25.14 1.14 7.16
C PRO A 82 -24.02 0.84 8.18
N ASN A 83 -23.54 -0.40 8.21
CA ASN A 83 -22.37 -0.83 8.98
C ASN A 83 -21.36 -1.50 8.03
N PRO A 84 -20.39 -0.76 7.48
CA PRO A 84 -19.41 -1.30 6.55
C PRO A 84 -18.47 -2.33 7.19
N VAL A 85 -18.19 -2.23 8.48
CA VAL A 85 -17.33 -3.17 9.22
C VAL A 85 -17.95 -4.57 9.26
N GLU A 86 -19.25 -4.64 9.54
CA GLU A 86 -19.99 -5.90 9.55
C GLU A 86 -20.14 -6.47 8.13
N ALA A 87 -20.45 -5.63 7.15
CA ALA A 87 -20.57 -6.03 5.76
C ALA A 87 -19.27 -6.65 5.22
N VAL A 88 -18.11 -6.04 5.51
CA VAL A 88 -16.78 -6.57 5.16
C VAL A 88 -16.55 -7.93 5.82
N SER A 89 -16.82 -8.05 7.12
CA SER A 89 -16.69 -9.32 7.84
C SER A 89 -17.54 -10.44 7.22
N ASP A 90 -18.76 -10.12 6.84
CA ASP A 90 -19.70 -11.10 6.26
C ASP A 90 -19.33 -11.48 4.83
N LEU A 91 -18.88 -10.53 4.01
CA LEU A 91 -18.39 -10.78 2.66
C LEU A 91 -17.20 -11.75 2.68
N LEU A 92 -16.21 -11.49 3.54
CA LEU A 92 -15.00 -12.32 3.65
C LEU A 92 -15.30 -13.69 4.24
N ARG A 93 -16.19 -13.78 5.23
CA ARG A 93 -16.62 -15.07 5.79
C ARG A 93 -17.28 -15.97 4.76
N GLN A 94 -18.08 -15.41 3.86
CA GLN A 94 -18.75 -16.15 2.80
C GLN A 94 -17.86 -16.42 1.58
N ASN A 95 -16.78 -15.66 1.40
CA ASN A 95 -15.86 -15.74 0.27
C ASN A 95 -14.40 -15.65 0.75
N PRO A 96 -13.83 -16.71 1.36
CA PRO A 96 -12.52 -16.66 2.03
C PRO A 96 -11.33 -16.35 1.10
N GLY A 97 -11.49 -16.55 -0.22
CA GLY A 97 -10.44 -16.23 -1.20
C GLY A 97 -10.52 -14.81 -1.76
N LEU A 98 -11.60 -14.08 -1.44
CA LEU A 98 -11.80 -12.72 -1.94
C LEU A 98 -11.02 -11.72 -1.10
N LYS A 99 -10.31 -10.78 -1.74
CA LYS A 99 -9.64 -9.68 -1.08
C LYS A 99 -10.48 -8.42 -1.20
N LEU A 100 -10.61 -7.67 -0.11
CA LEU A 100 -11.42 -6.45 -0.08
C LEU A 100 -10.53 -5.21 0.05
N VAL A 101 -10.74 -4.27 -0.86
CA VAL A 101 -10.28 -2.88 -0.75
C VAL A 101 -11.51 -2.00 -0.53
N VAL A 102 -11.54 -1.31 0.61
CA VAL A 102 -12.66 -0.44 0.96
C VAL A 102 -12.40 0.97 0.45
N VAL A 103 -13.39 1.52 -0.26
CA VAL A 103 -13.39 2.89 -0.74
C VAL A 103 -14.27 3.73 0.18
N THR A 104 -13.74 4.82 0.72
CA THR A 104 -14.48 5.75 1.58
C THR A 104 -14.19 7.20 1.19
N PRO A 105 -15.13 8.13 1.31
CA PRO A 105 -14.87 9.55 1.03
C PRO A 105 -13.77 10.12 1.92
N GLU A 106 -13.86 9.89 3.21
CA GLU A 106 -12.91 10.34 4.22
C GLU A 106 -12.55 9.18 5.15
N PRO A 107 -11.37 8.57 4.99
CA PRO A 107 -10.88 7.60 5.96
C PRO A 107 -10.67 8.27 7.33
N ASP A 108 -11.27 7.70 8.38
CA ASP A 108 -11.02 8.05 9.77
C ASP A 108 -10.30 6.91 10.51
N GLU A 109 -9.73 7.20 11.68
CA GLU A 109 -8.94 6.25 12.45
C GLU A 109 -9.74 5.02 12.88
N GLU A 110 -10.92 5.24 13.50
CA GLU A 110 -11.73 4.19 14.09
C GLU A 110 -12.22 3.21 13.02
N LEU A 111 -12.82 3.74 11.94
CA LEU A 111 -13.30 2.94 10.82
C LEU A 111 -12.14 2.18 10.16
N THR A 112 -11.00 2.84 9.93
CA THR A 112 -9.82 2.22 9.32
C THR A 112 -9.33 1.02 10.14
N LEU A 113 -9.15 1.20 11.43
CA LEU A 113 -8.66 0.13 12.31
C LEU A 113 -9.65 -1.04 12.41
N GLU A 114 -10.95 -0.75 12.48
CA GLU A 114 -11.98 -1.79 12.55
C GLU A 114 -12.07 -2.58 11.22
N LEU A 115 -12.03 -1.92 10.07
CA LEU A 115 -12.05 -2.58 8.77
C LEU A 115 -10.85 -3.51 8.59
N LEU A 116 -9.65 -3.06 8.98
CA LEU A 116 -8.43 -3.89 8.94
C LEU A 116 -8.52 -5.10 9.87
N ARG A 117 -9.04 -4.92 11.09
CA ARG A 117 -9.28 -6.03 12.04
C ARG A 117 -10.25 -7.07 11.48
N ARG A 118 -11.17 -6.66 10.63
CA ARG A 118 -12.15 -7.54 9.97
C ARG A 118 -11.62 -8.18 8.69
N GLY A 119 -10.39 -7.85 8.29
CA GLY A 119 -9.70 -8.48 7.16
C GLY A 119 -9.73 -7.69 5.86
N ALA A 120 -10.11 -6.40 5.87
CA ALA A 120 -9.89 -5.55 4.71
C ALA A 120 -8.40 -5.48 4.38
N CYS A 121 -8.05 -5.70 3.11
CA CYS A 121 -6.66 -5.72 2.65
C CYS A 121 -6.16 -4.32 2.27
N GLY A 122 -7.05 -3.37 2.06
CA GLY A 122 -6.71 -1.98 1.75
C GLY A 122 -7.86 -1.03 2.02
N ILE A 123 -7.50 0.22 2.28
CA ILE A 123 -8.44 1.32 2.45
C ILE A 123 -7.94 2.48 1.63
N VAL A 124 -8.80 3.01 0.77
CA VAL A 124 -8.49 4.11 -0.13
C VAL A 124 -9.53 5.21 -0.02
N SER A 125 -9.07 6.45 -0.13
CA SER A 125 -9.98 7.58 -0.32
C SER A 125 -10.62 7.53 -1.70
N ARG A 126 -11.83 8.03 -1.82
CA ARG A 126 -12.48 8.23 -3.13
C ARG A 126 -11.72 9.20 -4.04
N GLU A 127 -10.88 10.05 -3.46
CA GLU A 127 -10.01 11.02 -4.16
C GLU A 127 -8.64 10.44 -4.54
N VAL A 128 -8.46 9.12 -4.43
CA VAL A 128 -7.22 8.45 -4.82
C VAL A 128 -6.95 8.64 -6.31
N GLU A 129 -5.71 8.95 -6.65
CA GLU A 129 -5.28 9.04 -8.05
C GLU A 129 -5.42 7.68 -8.76
N PRO A 130 -5.85 7.66 -10.03
CA PRO A 130 -6.08 6.41 -10.77
C PRO A 130 -4.90 5.45 -10.75
N GLU A 131 -3.69 5.96 -10.96
CA GLU A 131 -2.45 5.17 -10.97
C GLU A 131 -2.17 4.54 -9.59
N MET A 132 -2.46 5.28 -8.52
CA MET A 132 -2.31 4.77 -7.15
C MET A 132 -3.36 3.69 -6.83
N LEU A 133 -4.57 3.82 -7.37
CA LEU A 133 -5.60 2.79 -7.21
C LEU A 133 -5.20 1.50 -7.93
N VAL A 134 -4.69 1.59 -9.15
CA VAL A 134 -4.18 0.43 -9.90
C VAL A 134 -3.03 -0.24 -9.15
N ASP A 135 -2.08 0.53 -8.64
CA ASP A 135 -0.99 0.02 -7.79
C ASP A 135 -1.51 -0.67 -6.51
N CYS A 136 -2.55 -0.12 -5.90
CA CYS A 136 -3.24 -0.75 -4.77
C CYS A 136 -3.77 -2.13 -5.14
N LEU A 137 -4.50 -2.25 -6.26
CA LEU A 137 -5.05 -3.54 -6.72
C LEU A 137 -3.94 -4.56 -6.97
N ARG A 138 -2.86 -4.16 -7.62
CA ARG A 138 -1.71 -5.04 -7.90
C ARG A 138 -1.05 -5.56 -6.62
N LYS A 139 -0.89 -4.72 -5.62
CA LYS A 139 -0.31 -5.11 -4.33
C LYS A 139 -1.24 -6.01 -3.54
N VAL A 140 -2.51 -5.63 -3.44
CA VAL A 140 -3.51 -6.45 -2.75
C VAL A 140 -3.68 -7.80 -3.43
N ALA A 141 -3.64 -7.86 -4.77
CA ALA A 141 -3.67 -9.13 -5.50
C ALA A 141 -2.51 -10.07 -5.13
N LYS A 142 -1.33 -9.51 -4.80
CA LYS A 142 -0.16 -10.26 -4.33
C LYS A 142 -0.21 -10.63 -2.85
N GLY A 143 -1.24 -10.18 -2.12
CA GLY A 143 -1.38 -10.42 -0.68
C GLY A 143 -0.77 -9.36 0.22
N GLU A 144 -0.31 -8.24 -0.35
CA GLU A 144 0.19 -7.11 0.41
C GLU A 144 -0.98 -6.26 0.93
N ALA A 145 -0.82 -5.63 2.11
CA ALA A 145 -1.78 -4.65 2.59
C ALA A 145 -1.54 -3.27 1.94
N TRP A 146 -2.63 -2.53 1.71
CA TRP A 146 -2.56 -1.16 1.20
C TRP A 146 -3.17 -0.16 2.17
N LEU A 147 -2.33 0.78 2.62
CA LEU A 147 -2.75 1.94 3.38
C LEU A 147 -2.00 3.19 2.88
N ASP A 148 -2.67 4.32 2.92
CA ASP A 148 -1.98 5.60 2.77
C ASP A 148 -1.12 5.90 4.00
N SER A 149 -0.38 7.02 3.95
CA SER A 149 0.51 7.40 5.05
C SER A 149 -0.23 7.69 6.37
N ARG A 150 -1.47 8.19 6.28
CA ARG A 150 -2.32 8.47 7.45
C ARG A 150 -2.82 7.18 8.08
N GLY A 151 -3.39 6.29 7.30
CA GLY A 151 -3.85 4.98 7.76
C GLY A 151 -2.72 4.17 8.41
N LEU A 152 -1.51 4.24 7.83
CA LEU A 152 -0.34 3.62 8.44
C LEU A 152 0.00 4.22 9.81
N GLN A 153 -0.08 5.55 9.98
CA GLN A 153 0.12 6.19 11.28
C GLN A 153 -0.86 5.68 12.33
N TRP A 154 -2.16 5.62 12.01
CA TRP A 154 -3.19 5.12 12.91
C TRP A 154 -2.92 3.68 13.37
N VAL A 155 -2.54 2.80 12.44
CA VAL A 155 -2.18 1.42 12.79
C VAL A 155 -0.97 1.37 13.74
N LEU A 156 0.05 2.19 13.48
CA LEU A 156 1.25 2.26 14.33
C LEU A 156 0.93 2.80 15.73
N GLU A 157 0.07 3.82 15.82
CA GLU A 157 -0.37 4.37 17.10
C GLU A 157 -1.23 3.39 17.89
N ALA A 158 -2.20 2.76 17.23
CA ALA A 158 -3.02 1.72 17.85
C ALA A 158 -2.17 0.55 18.39
N TYR A 159 -1.16 0.13 17.61
CA TYR A 159 -0.23 -0.91 18.04
C TYR A 159 0.61 -0.49 19.26
N ARG A 160 1.14 0.74 19.28
CA ARG A 160 1.89 1.29 20.43
C ARG A 160 1.03 1.33 21.69
N ASN A 161 -0.26 1.67 21.55
CA ASN A 161 -1.20 1.79 22.67
C ASN A 161 -1.65 0.42 23.23
N GLN A 162 -1.56 -0.65 22.45
CA GLN A 162 -1.95 -2.00 22.92
C GLN A 162 -0.91 -2.72 23.80
N GLY A 163 0.23 -2.08 24.11
CA GLY A 163 1.27 -2.65 24.94
C GLY A 163 1.93 -3.89 24.31
N THR A 164 3.22 -3.85 24.14
CA THR A 164 4.06 -4.87 23.51
C THR A 164 3.74 -6.29 24.00
N ARG A 165 3.20 -7.17 23.14
CA ARG A 165 3.26 -8.61 23.34
C ARG A 165 4.71 -9.07 23.07
N PRO A 166 5.38 -9.79 23.99
CA PRO A 166 6.71 -10.31 23.75
C PRO A 166 6.60 -11.60 22.92
N GLY A 167 7.24 -11.62 21.76
CA GLY A 167 7.43 -12.86 21.03
C GLY A 167 7.57 -12.72 19.51
N SER A 168 8.76 -12.35 19.05
CA SER A 168 9.22 -12.67 17.70
C SER A 168 10.70 -13.04 17.72
N PRO A 169 11.16 -14.00 16.91
CA PRO A 169 12.51 -14.54 17.00
C PRO A 169 13.55 -13.48 16.63
N LYS A 170 14.59 -13.39 17.48
CA LYS A 170 15.72 -12.49 17.34
C LYS A 170 16.63 -12.96 16.20
N THR A 171 16.34 -12.55 14.97
CA THR A 171 17.34 -12.58 13.90
C THR A 171 18.07 -11.23 13.94
N LYS A 172 19.38 -11.24 14.21
CA LYS A 172 20.23 -10.04 14.14
C LYS A 172 20.44 -9.67 12.67
N VAL A 173 19.47 -9.04 12.05
CA VAL A 173 19.63 -8.48 10.72
C VAL A 173 20.27 -7.10 10.85
N GLN A 174 21.42 -6.91 10.20
CA GLN A 174 22.12 -5.62 10.19
C GLN A 174 21.65 -4.80 8.99
N LEU A 175 20.98 -3.69 9.28
CA LEU A 175 20.66 -2.67 8.30
C LEU A 175 21.83 -1.68 8.16
N THR A 176 22.11 -1.22 6.95
CA THR A 176 23.06 -0.14 6.72
C THR A 176 22.54 1.18 7.32
N PRO A 177 23.40 2.19 7.59
CA PRO A 177 22.96 3.48 8.13
C PRO A 177 21.86 4.16 7.28
N LYS A 178 21.95 4.07 5.94
CA LYS A 178 20.93 4.61 5.04
C LYS A 178 19.61 3.82 5.10
N GLU A 179 19.68 2.49 5.16
CA GLU A 179 18.51 1.65 5.33
C GLU A 179 17.83 1.93 6.68
N SER A 180 18.58 2.04 7.76
CA SER A 180 18.06 2.38 9.09
C SER A 180 17.37 3.75 9.12
N LEU A 181 17.94 4.75 8.44
CA LEU A 181 17.34 6.08 8.32
C LEU A 181 16.01 6.03 7.55
N ILE A 182 15.96 5.32 6.43
CA ILE A 182 14.73 5.15 5.64
C ILE A 182 13.66 4.41 6.47
N VAL A 183 14.03 3.34 7.16
CA VAL A 183 13.13 2.61 8.07
C VAL A 183 12.60 3.51 9.18
N SER A 184 13.45 4.38 9.78
CA SER A 184 13.01 5.39 10.75
C SER A 184 11.93 6.33 10.18
N CYS A 185 12.10 6.77 8.94
CA CYS A 185 11.10 7.62 8.29
C CYS A 185 9.80 6.85 8.02
N VAL A 186 9.87 5.55 7.68
CA VAL A 186 8.70 4.70 7.52
C VAL A 186 7.92 4.56 8.83
N THR A 187 8.60 4.33 9.96
CA THR A 187 7.96 4.24 11.28
C THR A 187 7.37 5.56 11.77
N GLN A 188 7.77 6.69 11.17
CA GLN A 188 7.17 8.01 11.37
C GLN A 188 5.99 8.29 10.41
N GLY A 189 5.63 7.34 9.56
CA GLY A 189 4.53 7.48 8.60
C GLY A 189 4.84 8.32 7.36
N MET A 190 6.10 8.72 7.12
CA MET A 190 6.47 9.62 6.01
C MET A 190 6.25 8.98 4.64
N LYS A 191 5.76 9.74 3.66
CA LYS A 191 5.64 9.29 2.25
C LYS A 191 7.03 9.12 1.62
N ASN A 192 7.15 8.28 0.60
CA ASN A 192 8.42 8.05 -0.10
C ASN A 192 9.04 9.35 -0.65
N LYS A 193 8.20 10.27 -1.13
CA LYS A 193 8.64 11.60 -1.59
C LYS A 193 9.25 12.43 -0.47
N GLU A 194 8.66 12.40 0.72
CA GLU A 194 9.17 13.10 1.91
C GLU A 194 10.47 12.47 2.42
N ILE A 195 10.53 11.12 2.40
CA ILE A 195 11.76 10.38 2.72
C ILE A 195 12.87 10.74 1.74
N ALA A 196 12.56 10.83 0.44
CA ALA A 196 13.52 11.19 -0.60
C ALA A 196 14.13 12.56 -0.34
N VAL A 197 13.33 13.56 0.01
CA VAL A 197 13.81 14.90 0.39
C VAL A 197 14.69 14.83 1.64
N LYS A 198 14.24 14.13 2.68
CA LYS A 198 14.96 14.04 3.96
C LYS A 198 16.31 13.32 3.84
N VAL A 199 16.41 12.32 2.97
CA VAL A 199 17.62 11.50 2.76
C VAL A 199 18.52 12.07 1.66
N GLY A 200 18.08 13.12 0.95
CA GLY A 200 18.83 13.74 -0.16
C GLY A 200 18.93 12.82 -1.39
N THR A 201 17.81 12.21 -1.81
CA THR A 201 17.76 11.26 -2.93
C THR A 201 16.46 11.40 -3.73
N THR A 202 16.19 10.47 -4.64
CA THR A 202 14.94 10.43 -5.41
C THR A 202 13.96 9.40 -4.83
N GLU A 203 12.68 9.58 -5.11
CA GLU A 203 11.63 8.64 -4.68
C GLU A 203 11.89 7.22 -5.21
N GLN A 204 12.39 7.10 -6.44
CA GLN A 204 12.72 5.80 -7.02
C GLN A 204 13.84 5.08 -6.25
N VAL A 205 14.83 5.84 -5.79
CA VAL A 205 15.92 5.28 -4.96
C VAL A 205 15.39 4.83 -3.60
N VAL A 206 14.45 5.58 -2.99
CA VAL A 206 13.78 5.16 -1.73
C VAL A 206 13.01 3.86 -1.94
N LYS A 207 12.25 3.71 -3.02
CA LYS A 207 11.54 2.46 -3.38
C LYS A 207 12.50 1.27 -3.49
N ASN A 208 13.68 1.48 -4.10
CA ASN A 208 14.69 0.44 -4.23
C ASN A 208 15.31 0.05 -2.87
N TYR A 209 15.55 1.01 -1.98
CA TYR A 209 16.01 0.73 -0.61
C TYR A 209 14.96 -0.04 0.19
N LEU A 210 13.70 0.37 0.12
CA LEU A 210 12.62 -0.32 0.82
C LEU A 210 12.49 -1.77 0.37
N ARG A 211 12.57 -2.03 -0.93
CA ARG A 211 12.56 -3.42 -1.45
C ARG A 211 13.68 -4.26 -0.85
N LYS A 212 14.90 -3.74 -0.83
CA LYS A 212 16.05 -4.43 -0.18
C LYS A 212 15.84 -4.66 1.30
N VAL A 213 15.24 -3.71 2.00
CA VAL A 213 14.92 -3.83 3.43
C VAL A 213 13.86 -4.91 3.65
N TYR A 214 12.82 -4.96 2.82
CA TYR A 214 11.79 -6.00 2.88
C TYR A 214 12.41 -7.39 2.73
N ASP A 215 13.25 -7.58 1.72
CA ASP A 215 13.97 -8.85 1.49
C ASP A 215 14.86 -9.22 2.68
N LYS A 216 15.58 -8.25 3.26
CA LYS A 216 16.48 -8.48 4.40
C LYS A 216 15.75 -8.86 5.68
N LEU A 217 14.61 -8.25 5.95
CA LEU A 217 13.83 -8.43 7.17
C LEU A 217 12.78 -9.55 7.04
N GLY A 218 12.56 -10.05 5.82
CA GLY A 218 11.57 -11.07 5.54
C GLY A 218 10.14 -10.55 5.71
N VAL A 219 9.91 -9.28 5.39
CA VAL A 219 8.59 -8.63 5.48
C VAL A 219 8.06 -8.34 4.09
N ALA A 220 6.76 -8.48 3.89
CA ALA A 220 6.14 -8.38 2.57
C ALA A 220 5.87 -6.93 2.14
N ASP A 221 5.51 -6.06 3.09
CA ASP A 221 5.05 -4.72 2.79
C ASP A 221 5.48 -3.67 3.82
N ARG A 222 5.08 -2.42 3.56
CA ARG A 222 5.39 -1.26 4.40
C ARG A 222 4.75 -1.33 5.78
N LEU A 223 3.53 -1.89 5.88
CA LEU A 223 2.83 -2.06 7.15
C LEU A 223 3.55 -3.11 8.00
N GLU A 224 3.87 -4.24 7.39
CA GLU A 224 4.58 -5.32 8.06
C GLU A 224 5.98 -4.88 8.52
N LEU A 225 6.70 -4.09 7.70
CA LEU A 225 7.97 -3.46 8.10
C LEU A 225 7.80 -2.58 9.34
N ALA A 226 6.78 -1.74 9.36
CA ALA A 226 6.54 -0.83 10.47
C ALA A 226 6.21 -1.60 11.76
N LEU A 227 5.37 -2.62 11.68
CA LEU A 227 5.03 -3.51 12.80
C LEU A 227 6.25 -4.33 13.26
N TYR A 228 7.07 -4.83 12.34
CA TYR A 228 8.32 -5.51 12.64
C TYR A 228 9.26 -4.64 13.47
N CYS A 229 9.43 -3.39 13.08
CA CYS A 229 10.27 -2.44 13.81
C CYS A 229 9.77 -2.14 15.23
N LEU A 230 8.44 -2.08 15.42
CA LEU A 230 7.84 -1.88 16.74
C LEU A 230 8.03 -3.10 17.66
N ASN A 231 7.98 -4.31 17.09
CA ASN A 231 8.19 -5.55 17.84
C ASN A 231 9.66 -5.79 18.20
N ASN A 232 10.59 -5.31 17.38
CA ASN A 232 12.02 -5.55 17.56
C ASN A 232 12.73 -4.31 18.14
N ARG A 233 12.81 -4.20 19.47
CA ARG A 233 13.48 -3.09 20.17
C ARG A 233 14.95 -2.88 19.74
N THR A 234 15.62 -3.90 19.25
CA THR A 234 17.01 -3.80 18.75
C THR A 234 17.06 -3.00 17.45
N VAL A 235 16.09 -3.21 16.55
CA VAL A 235 15.98 -2.44 15.30
C VAL A 235 15.50 -1.01 15.61
N ASP A 236 14.57 -0.83 16.55
CA ASP A 236 14.10 0.49 16.99
C ASP A 236 15.25 1.32 17.59
N GLY A 237 16.15 0.72 18.37
CA GLY A 237 17.34 1.38 18.89
C GLY A 237 18.32 1.81 17.79
N MET A 238 18.57 0.98 16.78
CA MET A 238 19.40 1.30 15.61
C MET A 238 18.78 2.40 14.75
N VAL A 239 17.47 2.33 14.57
CA VAL A 239 16.68 3.29 13.81
C VAL A 239 16.69 4.66 14.48
N LYS A 240 16.51 4.72 15.80
CA LYS A 240 16.58 5.97 16.59
C LYS A 240 17.99 6.57 16.60
N ALA A 241 19.02 5.74 16.72
CA ALA A 241 20.42 6.19 16.66
C ALA A 241 20.79 6.77 15.28
N ALA A 242 20.34 6.14 14.19
CA ALA A 242 20.54 6.64 12.83
C ALA A 242 19.80 7.97 12.57
N ALA A 243 18.59 8.13 13.13
CA ALA A 243 17.83 9.36 13.04
C ALA A 243 18.48 10.51 13.80
N ALA A 244 19.03 10.25 15.00
CA ALA A 244 19.75 11.23 15.80
C ALA A 244 21.07 11.66 15.14
N ALA A 245 21.80 10.72 14.51
CA ALA A 245 23.02 11.03 13.76
C ALA A 245 22.77 11.87 12.50
N ALA A 246 21.62 11.72 11.87
CA ALA A 246 21.24 12.50 10.69
C ALA A 246 20.77 13.93 11.02
N THR A 247 20.35 14.21 12.26
CA THR A 247 20.02 15.56 12.76
C THR A 247 21.20 16.31 13.32
N ALA A 248 22.28 15.62 13.69
CA ALA A 248 23.58 16.22 14.00
C ALA A 248 24.31 16.48 12.68
N GLY A 249 24.25 17.72 12.18
CA GLY A 249 24.99 18.15 10.99
C GLY A 249 26.49 17.84 11.12
N PRO A 250 27.24 17.81 10.00
CA PRO A 250 28.67 17.50 10.04
C PRO A 250 29.39 18.54 10.91
N THR A 251 29.88 18.12 12.06
CA THR A 251 30.87 18.89 12.83
C THR A 251 32.10 19.03 11.93
N ASN A 252 32.24 20.20 11.36
CA ASN A 252 33.43 20.65 10.67
C ASN A 252 34.54 20.82 11.76
N GLY A 253 35.54 20.00 11.74
CA GLY A 253 36.61 20.10 12.72
C GLY A 253 37.67 19.05 12.53
N GLN A 254 38.50 19.25 11.52
CA GLN A 254 39.97 19.10 11.65
C GLN A 254 40.62 19.65 10.38
N ALA A 255 41.06 20.91 10.50
CA ALA A 255 42.09 21.46 9.63
C ALA A 255 43.36 20.64 9.87
N THR A 256 43.74 19.85 8.90
CA THR A 256 45.10 19.30 8.85
C THR A 256 46.05 20.45 8.53
N GLU A 257 46.80 20.87 9.55
CA GLU A 257 47.95 21.75 9.43
C GLU A 257 48.90 21.13 8.40
N VAL A 258 49.14 21.85 7.33
CA VAL A 258 50.20 21.56 6.36
C VAL A 258 51.53 22.03 7.00
N PRO A 259 52.54 21.18 7.20
CA PRO A 259 53.83 21.64 7.72
C PRO A 259 54.53 22.54 6.69
N ALA A 260 55.03 23.66 7.16
CA ALA A 260 55.81 24.66 6.40
C ALA A 260 57.05 24.04 5.77
N PRO A 261 57.48 24.49 4.57
CA PRO A 261 58.74 24.03 3.97
C PRO A 261 59.92 24.60 4.71
N MET A 262 60.90 23.73 5.00
CA MET A 262 62.20 24.08 5.57
C MET A 262 63.02 24.98 4.60
N PRO A 263 63.79 25.92 5.14
CA PRO A 263 64.67 26.78 4.33
C PRO A 263 65.82 26.00 3.72
N ALA A 264 66.22 26.31 2.50
CA ALA A 264 67.34 25.76 1.77
C ALA A 264 68.66 26.21 2.44
N GLU A 265 69.51 25.24 2.81
CA GLU A 265 70.86 25.45 3.14
C GLU A 265 71.68 25.84 1.90
N THR A 266 72.34 27.00 1.99
CA THR A 266 73.36 27.45 1.07
C THR A 266 74.63 26.72 1.39
N VAL A 267 75.18 25.99 0.40
CA VAL A 267 76.55 25.48 0.46
C VAL A 267 77.40 26.24 -0.55
N GLU A 268 78.52 26.78 -0.06
CA GLU A 268 79.60 27.36 -0.83
C GLU A 268 80.19 26.37 -1.85
#